data_70afcfb62bdacc8fa6c926f407f9a3e8
#
_entry.id   70afcfb62bdacc8fa6c926f407f9a3e8
#
_cell.length_a   1.000
_cell.length_b   1.000
_cell.length_c   1.000
_cell.angle_alpha   90.00
_cell.angle_beta   90.00
_cell.angle_gamma   90.00
#
_symmetry.space_group_name_H-M   'P 1'
#
loop_
_entity.id
_entity.type
_entity.pdbx_description
1 polymer ?
#
loop_
_entity_poly.entity_id
_entity_poly.type
_entity_poly.pdbx_seq_one_letter_code
_entity_poly.pdbx_strand_id
1 'polypeptide(L)'
;GPYTTVTDPKTGEVKGYNWERIPLVCFKSSHHEIPLLSKVKCLQDAYNNILSNFANQMEEDIHTTILVIKNYDGEDLGGFRKNLAAYGAIKVRSYEGSDGGVDTLEINVNAENYKVLLQMLKDAIIENARGYDAKDERMNGNPNQMNIQSMYSDIDLDANALEMEFAASMDELLWFVNAHFANTGKKSYDGTKVKIIFDRDVLINE
;
A
#
# COMPACT_ATOMS: atom_id res chain seq x y z
N GLY A 1 -14.65 -40.52 4.05
CA GLY A 1 -15.90 -41.06 3.53
C GLY A 1 -16.22 -40.47 2.17
N PRO A 2 -17.23 -40.97 1.44
CA PRO A 2 -17.63 -40.42 0.16
C PRO A 2 -18.20 -38.99 0.33
N TYR A 3 -17.98 -38.11 -0.65
CA TYR A 3 -18.51 -36.77 -0.64
C TYR A 3 -20.00 -36.70 -0.98
N THR A 4 -20.49 -37.70 -1.73
CA THR A 4 -21.89 -37.86 -2.08
C THR A 4 -22.24 -39.35 -2.23
N THR A 5 -23.52 -39.67 -2.05
CA THR A 5 -24.05 -41.00 -2.26
C THR A 5 -25.22 -40.91 -3.23
N VAL A 6 -25.32 -41.89 -4.11
CA VAL A 6 -26.46 -42.03 -5.04
C VAL A 6 -27.06 -43.42 -4.84
N THR A 7 -28.38 -43.45 -4.66
CA THR A 7 -29.13 -44.73 -4.55
C THR A 7 -29.62 -45.13 -5.93
N ASP A 8 -29.30 -46.34 -6.33
CA ASP A 8 -29.83 -46.91 -7.57
C ASP A 8 -31.36 -47.13 -7.42
N PRO A 9 -32.19 -46.50 -8.26
CA PRO A 9 -33.64 -46.60 -8.15
C PRO A 9 -34.16 -48.02 -8.44
N LYS A 10 -33.36 -48.89 -9.06
CA LYS A 10 -33.79 -50.26 -9.41
C LYS A 10 -33.35 -51.30 -8.38
N THR A 11 -32.15 -51.14 -7.83
CA THR A 11 -31.58 -52.12 -6.89
C THR A 11 -31.66 -51.68 -5.44
N GLY A 12 -31.86 -50.38 -5.16
CA GLY A 12 -31.82 -49.81 -3.83
C GLY A 12 -30.41 -49.70 -3.24
N GLU A 13 -29.38 -50.05 -4.00
CA GLU A 13 -28.01 -50.00 -3.54
C GLU A 13 -27.53 -48.52 -3.43
N VAL A 14 -26.82 -48.24 -2.34
CA VAL A 14 -26.22 -46.93 -2.13
C VAL A 14 -24.75 -46.98 -2.55
N LYS A 15 -24.42 -46.24 -3.60
CA LYS A 15 -23.06 -46.10 -4.10
C LYS A 15 -22.47 -44.76 -3.64
N GLY A 16 -21.33 -44.82 -2.94
CA GLY A 16 -20.58 -43.63 -2.53
C GLY A 16 -19.57 -43.22 -3.60
N TYR A 17 -19.46 -41.92 -3.82
CA TYR A 17 -18.49 -41.33 -4.76
C TYR A 17 -17.47 -40.49 -4.04
N ASN A 18 -16.22 -40.59 -4.47
CA ASN A 18 -15.10 -39.77 -3.99
C ASN A 18 -14.58 -38.91 -5.12
N TRP A 19 -13.97 -37.79 -4.74
CA TRP A 19 -13.21 -36.99 -5.70
C TRP A 19 -11.94 -37.75 -6.10
N GLU A 20 -11.61 -37.78 -7.39
CA GLU A 20 -10.35 -38.31 -7.89
C GLU A 20 -9.15 -37.42 -7.59
N ARG A 21 -9.42 -36.15 -7.25
CA ARG A 21 -8.46 -35.15 -6.89
C ARG A 21 -8.85 -34.52 -5.58
N ILE A 22 -7.92 -33.81 -4.95
CA ILE A 22 -8.21 -32.97 -3.77
C ILE A 22 -9.16 -31.86 -4.20
N PRO A 23 -10.37 -31.72 -3.59
CA PRO A 23 -11.36 -30.75 -4.02
C PRO A 23 -11.02 -29.35 -3.50
N LEU A 24 -9.89 -28.83 -3.93
CA LEU A 24 -9.38 -27.51 -3.60
C LEU A 24 -8.88 -26.85 -4.88
N VAL A 25 -9.50 -25.75 -5.25
CA VAL A 25 -9.08 -24.94 -6.39
C VAL A 25 -8.42 -23.67 -5.88
N CYS A 26 -7.19 -23.43 -6.29
CA CYS A 26 -6.45 -22.24 -5.93
C CYS A 26 -6.62 -21.16 -7.01
N PHE A 27 -7.28 -20.06 -6.67
CA PHE A 27 -7.35 -18.87 -7.53
C PHE A 27 -6.13 -18.02 -7.29
N LYS A 28 -5.22 -17.99 -8.25
CA LYS A 28 -3.95 -17.29 -8.18
C LYS A 28 -4.10 -15.88 -8.77
N SER A 29 -3.45 -14.91 -8.16
CA SER A 29 -3.37 -13.55 -8.71
C SER A 29 -2.25 -13.41 -9.75
N SER A 30 -1.25 -14.30 -9.72
CA SER A 30 -0.15 -14.33 -10.68
C SER A 30 0.49 -15.72 -10.69
N HIS A 31 1.19 -16.05 -11.78
CA HIS A 31 1.93 -17.29 -11.92
C HIS A 31 2.97 -17.52 -10.80
N HIS A 32 3.59 -16.44 -10.34
CA HIS A 32 4.62 -16.50 -9.30
C HIS A 32 4.07 -16.56 -7.87
N GLU A 33 2.75 -16.47 -7.69
CA GLU A 33 2.08 -16.48 -6.37
C GLU A 33 2.60 -15.39 -5.40
N ILE A 34 3.16 -14.29 -5.95
CA ILE A 34 3.69 -13.17 -5.19
C ILE A 34 2.61 -12.09 -5.09
N PRO A 35 2.20 -11.68 -3.87
CA PRO A 35 1.22 -10.63 -3.71
C PRO A 35 1.78 -9.28 -4.17
N LEU A 36 0.94 -8.42 -4.73
CA LEU A 36 1.31 -7.07 -5.19
C LEU A 36 1.99 -6.26 -4.09
N LEU A 37 1.51 -6.40 -2.85
CA LEU A 37 2.06 -5.73 -1.68
C LEU A 37 3.57 -5.98 -1.48
N SER A 38 4.08 -7.16 -1.82
CA SER A 38 5.50 -7.48 -1.65
C SER A 38 6.43 -6.57 -2.45
N LYS A 39 5.95 -6.05 -3.60
CA LYS A 39 6.72 -5.15 -4.46
C LYS A 39 6.92 -3.75 -3.84
N VAL A 40 5.98 -3.32 -3.01
CA VAL A 40 5.92 -1.94 -2.50
C VAL A 40 6.02 -1.83 -0.99
N LYS A 41 5.98 -2.94 -0.26
CA LYS A 41 5.96 -2.95 1.20
C LYS A 41 7.10 -2.12 1.82
N CYS A 42 8.34 -2.34 1.37
CA CYS A 42 9.50 -1.63 1.91
C CYS A 42 9.43 -0.11 1.64
N LEU A 43 8.91 0.29 0.49
CA LEU A 43 8.72 1.70 0.13
C LEU A 43 7.61 2.33 0.98
N GLN A 44 6.52 1.61 1.21
CA GLN A 44 5.43 2.06 2.07
C GLN A 44 5.87 2.18 3.53
N ASP A 45 6.63 1.22 4.03
CA ASP A 45 7.20 1.27 5.38
C ASP A 45 8.15 2.48 5.53
N ALA A 46 9.00 2.73 4.53
CA ALA A 46 9.88 3.90 4.51
C ALA A 46 9.09 5.21 4.47
N TYR A 47 8.07 5.31 3.64
CA TYR A 47 7.17 6.47 3.57
C TYR A 47 6.54 6.77 4.92
N ASN A 48 5.97 5.75 5.56
CA ASN A 48 5.32 5.88 6.87
C ASN A 48 6.30 6.31 7.97
N ASN A 49 7.50 5.72 7.99
CA ASN A 49 8.54 6.07 8.97
C ASN A 49 9.01 7.52 8.80
N ILE A 50 9.25 7.94 7.58
CA ILE A 50 9.70 9.32 7.29
C ILE A 50 8.61 10.31 7.67
N LEU A 51 7.35 10.03 7.32
CA LEU A 51 6.23 10.90 7.66
C LEU A 51 6.02 11.01 9.18
N SER A 52 6.13 9.88 9.90
CA SER A 52 6.03 9.86 11.36
C SER A 52 7.17 10.63 12.02
N ASN A 53 8.41 10.44 11.55
CA ASN A 53 9.56 11.16 12.06
C ASN A 53 9.45 12.66 11.81
N PHE A 54 8.97 13.05 10.62
CA PHE A 54 8.73 14.46 10.31
C PHE A 54 7.67 15.05 11.23
N ALA A 55 6.55 14.35 11.46
CA ALA A 55 5.50 14.81 12.36
C ALA A 55 6.03 14.98 13.79
N ASN A 56 6.79 14.01 14.30
CA ASN A 56 7.41 14.10 15.63
C ASN A 56 8.39 15.27 15.74
N GLN A 57 9.23 15.46 14.70
CA GLN A 57 10.17 16.60 14.69
C GLN A 57 9.45 17.94 14.67
N MET A 58 8.37 18.05 13.90
CA MET A 58 7.57 19.29 13.89
C MET A 58 6.91 19.56 15.26
N GLU A 59 6.52 18.53 15.96
CA GLU A 59 5.98 18.63 17.32
C GLU A 59 7.06 19.04 18.34
N GLU A 60 8.27 18.48 18.22
CA GLU A 60 9.43 18.81 19.04
C GLU A 60 9.93 20.23 18.77
N ASP A 61 9.97 20.68 17.51
CA ASP A 61 10.44 22.03 17.13
C ASP A 61 9.60 23.15 17.76
N ILE A 62 8.31 22.91 17.97
CA ILE A 62 7.43 23.87 18.69
C ILE A 62 7.87 24.02 20.15
N HIS A 63 8.55 23.02 20.71
CA HIS A 63 8.96 22.98 22.14
C HIS A 63 10.46 23.11 22.37
N THR A 64 11.31 23.06 21.34
CA THR A 64 12.77 23.04 21.49
C THR A 64 13.45 24.27 20.89
N THR A 65 13.05 25.44 21.38
CA THR A 65 13.93 26.59 21.27
C THR A 65 15.09 26.38 22.26
N ILE A 66 16.28 26.07 21.74
CA ILE A 66 17.48 26.01 22.57
C ILE A 66 17.88 27.42 22.94
N LEU A 67 17.78 27.76 24.21
CA LEU A 67 18.25 29.05 24.72
C LEU A 67 19.76 28.94 24.96
N VAL A 68 20.52 29.74 24.22
CA VAL A 68 21.95 29.90 24.42
C VAL A 68 22.17 31.08 25.37
N ILE A 69 22.55 30.76 26.62
CA ILE A 69 22.74 31.77 27.67
C ILE A 69 24.21 32.13 27.74
N LYS A 70 24.50 33.40 27.60
CA LYS A 70 25.85 33.97 27.73
C LYS A 70 25.95 34.76 29.03
N ASN A 71 26.97 34.48 29.86
CA ASN A 71 27.28 35.24 31.07
C ASN A 71 26.09 35.44 32.03
N TYR A 72 25.35 34.34 32.34
CA TYR A 72 24.25 34.40 33.28
C TYR A 72 24.75 34.71 34.70
N ASP A 73 24.09 35.62 35.39
CA ASP A 73 24.42 36.05 36.76
C ASP A 73 23.60 35.27 37.80
N GLY A 74 23.53 33.96 37.69
CA GLY A 74 22.83 33.05 38.60
C GLY A 74 23.65 31.81 38.88
N GLU A 75 23.25 31.07 39.93
CA GLU A 75 23.99 29.91 40.42
C GLU A 75 23.75 28.67 39.54
N ASP A 76 22.54 28.49 39.01
CA ASP A 76 22.15 27.32 38.21
C ASP A 76 21.09 27.63 37.11
N LEU A 77 20.91 26.63 36.22
CA LEU A 77 19.90 26.71 35.16
C LEU A 77 18.45 26.54 35.67
N GLY A 78 18.26 25.95 36.86
CA GLY A 78 16.94 25.84 37.51
C GLY A 78 16.48 27.22 38.00
N GLY A 79 17.39 28.02 38.58
CA GLY A 79 17.17 29.42 38.92
C GLY A 79 16.84 30.28 37.69
N PHE A 80 17.56 30.06 36.57
CA PHE A 80 17.26 30.73 35.31
C PHE A 80 15.81 30.49 34.84
N ARG A 81 15.36 29.23 34.81
CA ARG A 81 13.98 28.88 34.38
C ARG A 81 12.92 29.47 35.33
N LYS A 82 13.17 29.45 36.62
CA LYS A 82 12.24 30.02 37.62
C LYS A 82 12.12 31.54 37.45
N ASN A 83 13.24 32.23 37.26
CA ASN A 83 13.26 33.67 37.08
C ASN A 83 12.59 34.11 35.76
N LEU A 84 12.86 33.38 34.68
CA LEU A 84 12.21 33.62 33.41
C LEU A 84 10.69 33.40 33.47
N ALA A 85 10.23 32.33 34.15
CA ALA A 85 8.81 32.03 34.31
C ALA A 85 8.11 33.05 35.26
N ALA A 86 8.77 33.46 36.33
CA ALA A 86 8.18 34.34 37.32
C ALA A 86 8.21 35.86 36.93
N TYR A 87 9.27 36.28 36.30
CA TYR A 87 9.52 37.73 36.05
C TYR A 87 9.54 38.08 34.57
N GLY A 88 9.57 37.08 33.67
CA GLY A 88 9.73 37.33 32.24
C GLY A 88 11.07 37.94 31.86
N ALA A 89 12.04 38.00 32.80
CA ALA A 89 13.33 38.63 32.64
C ALA A 89 14.42 37.85 33.32
N ILE A 90 15.64 37.95 32.86
CA ILE A 90 16.84 37.36 33.43
C ILE A 90 17.95 38.40 33.52
N LYS A 91 18.81 38.22 34.53
CA LYS A 91 19.97 39.06 34.72
C LYS A 91 21.20 38.41 34.09
N VAL A 92 21.90 39.16 33.27
CA VAL A 92 23.15 38.77 32.59
C VAL A 92 24.26 39.71 32.99
N ARG A 93 25.50 39.22 33.09
CA ARG A 93 26.67 40.05 33.33
C ARG A 93 27.27 40.50 32.00
N SER A 94 27.68 41.76 31.94
CA SER A 94 28.47 42.29 30.84
C SER A 94 29.84 42.69 31.38
N TYR A 95 30.90 42.25 30.75
CA TYR A 95 32.28 42.61 31.05
C TYR A 95 32.91 43.30 29.84
N GLU A 96 33.95 44.10 30.05
CA GLU A 96 34.68 44.67 28.93
C GLU A 96 35.15 43.55 27.96
N GLY A 97 34.63 43.61 26.73
CA GLY A 97 34.93 42.66 25.66
C GLY A 97 34.05 41.42 25.54
N SER A 98 33.02 41.26 26.42
CA SER A 98 32.07 40.14 26.32
C SER A 98 30.69 40.52 26.84
N ASP A 99 29.76 40.70 25.94
CA ASP A 99 28.37 41.02 26.29
C ASP A 99 27.63 39.78 26.73
N GLY A 100 26.85 39.87 27.83
CA GLY A 100 25.91 38.86 28.25
C GLY A 100 24.61 38.95 27.44
N GLY A 101 23.98 37.82 27.19
CA GLY A 101 22.74 37.80 26.45
C GLY A 101 22.09 36.44 26.42
N VAL A 102 20.93 36.36 25.84
CA VAL A 102 20.23 35.13 25.52
C VAL A 102 19.97 35.11 24.03
N ASP A 103 20.52 34.15 23.36
CA ASP A 103 20.24 33.88 21.95
C ASP A 103 19.32 32.68 21.88
N THR A 104 18.52 32.59 20.84
CA THR A 104 17.72 31.41 20.49
C THR A 104 18.37 30.70 19.35
N LEU A 105 18.64 29.42 19.51
CA LEU A 105 19.02 28.54 18.43
C LEU A 105 17.77 27.80 17.96
N GLU A 106 17.27 28.20 16.81
CA GLU A 106 16.16 27.46 16.14
C GLU A 106 16.75 26.37 15.27
N ILE A 107 16.35 25.12 15.55
CA ILE A 107 16.68 23.98 14.69
C ILE A 107 15.57 23.91 13.64
N ASN A 108 15.79 24.52 12.49
CA ASN A 108 14.83 24.45 11.40
C ASN A 108 14.85 23.06 10.74
N VAL A 109 13.73 22.34 10.82
CA VAL A 109 13.53 21.14 10.01
C VAL A 109 13.40 21.56 8.55
N ASN A 110 14.19 20.95 7.68
CA ASN A 110 14.12 21.23 6.26
C ASN A 110 12.87 20.56 5.62
N ALA A 111 11.72 21.19 5.82
CA ALA A 111 10.42 20.71 5.35
C ALA A 111 10.39 20.46 3.83
N GLU A 112 11.16 21.22 3.05
CA GLU A 112 11.22 21.04 1.61
C GLU A 112 11.91 19.74 1.22
N ASN A 113 12.98 19.36 1.90
CA ASN A 113 13.63 18.05 1.67
C ASN A 113 12.71 16.88 2.01
N TYR A 114 11.94 16.97 3.10
CA TYR A 114 10.95 15.97 3.45
C TYR A 114 9.86 15.85 2.39
N LYS A 115 9.34 16.96 1.90
CA LYS A 115 8.33 17.02 0.85
C LYS A 115 8.81 16.35 -0.43
N VAL A 116 10.01 16.67 -0.89
CA VAL A 116 10.63 16.08 -2.07
C VAL A 116 10.81 14.57 -1.89
N LEU A 117 11.33 14.14 -0.74
CA LEU A 117 11.54 12.72 -0.46
C LEU A 117 10.24 11.92 -0.39
N LEU A 118 9.20 12.46 0.27
CA LEU A 118 7.89 11.84 0.33
C LEU A 118 7.24 11.74 -1.04
N GLN A 119 7.41 12.78 -1.90
CA GLN A 119 6.91 12.72 -3.26
C GLN A 119 7.64 11.64 -4.07
N MET A 120 8.96 11.55 -4.00
CA MET A 120 9.75 10.51 -4.68
C MET A 120 9.33 9.10 -4.22
N LEU A 121 9.08 8.89 -2.93
CA LEU A 121 8.61 7.61 -2.41
C LEU A 121 7.19 7.29 -2.88
N LYS A 122 6.30 8.28 -2.90
CA LYS A 122 4.95 8.11 -3.45
C LYS A 122 5.01 7.66 -4.91
N ASP A 123 5.80 8.35 -5.72
CA ASP A 123 5.94 8.05 -7.15
C ASP A 123 6.53 6.64 -7.34
N ALA A 124 7.56 6.29 -6.56
CA ALA A 124 8.16 4.96 -6.58
C ALA A 124 7.18 3.85 -6.15
N ILE A 125 6.29 4.10 -5.18
CA ILE A 125 5.24 3.15 -4.78
C ILE A 125 4.29 2.89 -5.95
N ILE A 126 3.80 3.95 -6.60
CA ILE A 126 2.86 3.85 -7.72
C ILE A 126 3.52 3.11 -8.90
N GLU A 127 4.76 3.47 -9.26
CA GLU A 127 5.50 2.86 -10.35
C GLU A 127 5.79 1.37 -10.10
N ASN A 128 6.30 1.01 -8.91
CA ASN A 128 6.59 -0.40 -8.60
C ASN A 128 5.33 -1.25 -8.41
N ALA A 129 4.23 -0.64 -8.00
CA ALA A 129 2.92 -1.28 -7.98
C ALA A 129 2.31 -1.43 -9.38
N ARG A 130 2.91 -0.82 -10.41
CA ARG A 130 2.31 -0.67 -11.74
C ARG A 130 0.91 -0.04 -11.66
N GLY A 131 0.78 0.91 -10.74
CA GLY A 131 -0.47 1.61 -10.48
C GLY A 131 -0.62 2.84 -11.37
N TYR A 132 -1.74 3.50 -11.20
CA TYR A 132 -2.07 4.74 -11.87
C TYR A 132 -2.33 5.84 -10.84
N ASP A 133 -1.68 7.00 -10.98
CA ASP A 133 -2.00 8.19 -10.19
C ASP A 133 -2.98 9.08 -10.96
N ALA A 134 -4.24 9.11 -10.54
CA ALA A 134 -5.27 9.95 -11.12
C ALA A 134 -4.99 11.47 -10.97
N LYS A 135 -4.02 11.84 -10.13
CA LYS A 135 -3.59 13.23 -9.92
C LYS A 135 -2.30 13.57 -10.64
N ASP A 136 -1.78 12.66 -11.48
CA ASP A 136 -0.59 12.91 -12.28
C ASP A 136 -0.82 14.14 -13.19
N GLU A 137 0.15 15.03 -13.21
CA GLU A 137 0.10 16.26 -14.03
C GLU A 137 -0.04 15.96 -15.53
N ARG A 138 0.38 14.78 -15.98
CA ARG A 138 0.19 14.31 -17.35
C ARG A 138 -1.28 14.15 -17.75
N MET A 139 -2.18 14.09 -16.77
CA MET A 139 -3.64 14.07 -16.97
C MET A 139 -4.25 15.48 -16.92
N ASN A 140 -3.50 16.49 -16.48
CA ASN A 140 -3.91 17.89 -16.47
C ASN A 140 -3.76 18.46 -17.88
N GLY A 141 -4.80 18.36 -18.67
CA GLY A 141 -4.84 18.76 -20.08
C GLY A 141 -5.65 17.71 -20.82
N ASN A 142 -6.02 17.92 -22.06
CA ASN A 142 -6.69 16.89 -22.86
C ASN A 142 -5.67 15.81 -23.28
N PRO A 143 -5.39 14.76 -22.49
CA PRO A 143 -4.49 13.71 -22.90
C PRO A 143 -5.14 13.03 -24.13
N ASN A 144 -4.35 12.82 -25.18
CA ASN A 144 -4.85 12.07 -26.31
C ASN A 144 -5.01 10.59 -25.94
N GLN A 145 -5.83 9.87 -26.69
CA GLN A 145 -6.11 8.45 -26.46
C GLN A 145 -4.84 7.60 -26.36
N MET A 146 -3.78 7.95 -27.09
CA MET A 146 -2.50 7.25 -27.08
C MET A 146 -1.76 7.39 -25.75
N ASN A 147 -1.83 8.56 -25.12
CA ASN A 147 -1.23 8.80 -23.81
C ASN A 147 -1.99 8.03 -22.72
N ILE A 148 -3.32 8.04 -22.78
CA ILE A 148 -4.17 7.28 -21.86
C ILE A 148 -3.84 5.79 -21.97
N GLN A 149 -3.81 5.25 -23.19
CA GLN A 149 -3.50 3.84 -23.45
C GLN A 149 -2.08 3.46 -22.96
N SER A 150 -1.09 4.33 -23.13
CA SER A 150 0.26 4.11 -22.64
C SER A 150 0.31 4.07 -21.11
N MET A 151 -0.46 4.91 -20.43
CA MET A 151 -0.52 4.95 -18.97
C MET A 151 -1.17 3.70 -18.36
N TYR A 152 -2.14 3.11 -19.06
CA TYR A 152 -2.82 1.88 -18.62
C TYR A 152 -2.10 0.60 -19.05
N SER A 153 -1.05 0.68 -19.88
CA SER A 153 -0.40 -0.51 -20.45
C SER A 153 0.13 -1.49 -19.39
N ASP A 154 0.71 -1.00 -18.31
CA ASP A 154 1.23 -1.85 -17.23
C ASP A 154 0.12 -2.49 -16.40
N ILE A 155 -0.98 -1.77 -16.18
CA ILE A 155 -2.19 -2.28 -15.52
C ILE A 155 -2.82 -3.37 -16.40
N ASP A 156 -2.90 -3.16 -17.70
CA ASP A 156 -3.44 -4.13 -18.65
C ASP A 156 -2.61 -5.42 -18.70
N LEU A 157 -1.29 -5.31 -18.61
CA LEU A 157 -0.41 -6.49 -18.55
C LEU A 157 -0.65 -7.31 -17.28
N ASP A 158 -0.75 -6.67 -16.12
CA ASP A 158 -1.03 -7.34 -14.86
C ASP A 158 -2.47 -7.92 -14.84
N ALA A 159 -3.45 -7.21 -15.41
CA ALA A 159 -4.81 -7.70 -15.58
C ALA A 159 -4.88 -8.93 -16.51
N ASN A 160 -4.18 -8.91 -17.64
CA ASN A 160 -4.08 -10.07 -18.53
C ASN A 160 -3.49 -11.29 -17.82
N ALA A 161 -2.44 -11.10 -17.04
CA ALA A 161 -1.83 -12.18 -16.26
C ALA A 161 -2.81 -12.77 -15.22
N LEU A 162 -3.55 -11.90 -14.52
CA LEU A 162 -4.58 -12.31 -13.56
C LEU A 162 -5.71 -13.09 -14.24
N GLU A 163 -6.20 -12.62 -15.39
CA GLU A 163 -7.26 -13.29 -16.15
C GLU A 163 -6.86 -14.68 -16.64
N MET A 164 -5.61 -14.84 -17.08
CA MET A 164 -5.09 -16.14 -17.50
C MET A 164 -5.05 -17.14 -16.34
N GLU A 165 -4.56 -16.74 -15.17
CA GLU A 165 -4.52 -17.58 -13.97
C GLU A 165 -5.93 -17.89 -13.44
N PHE A 166 -6.82 -16.89 -13.48
CA PHE A 166 -8.22 -17.07 -13.11
C PHE A 166 -8.94 -18.05 -14.03
N ALA A 167 -8.75 -17.93 -15.35
CA ALA A 167 -9.33 -18.85 -16.32
C ALA A 167 -8.86 -20.30 -16.09
N ALA A 168 -7.56 -20.49 -15.86
CA ALA A 168 -7.01 -21.81 -15.52
C ALA A 168 -7.62 -22.42 -14.24
N SER A 169 -7.82 -21.60 -13.22
CA SER A 169 -8.46 -22.01 -11.96
C SER A 169 -9.93 -22.34 -12.16
N MET A 170 -10.63 -21.60 -13.01
CA MET A 170 -12.02 -21.90 -13.37
C MET A 170 -12.16 -23.18 -14.16
N ASP A 171 -11.23 -23.52 -15.05
CA ASP A 171 -11.23 -24.79 -15.76
C ASP A 171 -11.10 -25.96 -14.78
N GLU A 172 -10.26 -25.83 -13.74
CA GLU A 172 -10.16 -26.82 -12.68
C GLU A 172 -11.46 -26.94 -11.87
N LEU A 173 -12.10 -25.83 -11.52
CA LEU A 173 -13.41 -25.82 -10.85
C LEU A 173 -14.47 -26.52 -11.71
N LEU A 174 -14.51 -26.22 -13.00
CA LEU A 174 -15.43 -26.81 -13.94
C LEU A 174 -15.22 -28.31 -14.10
N TRP A 175 -13.97 -28.78 -13.97
CA TRP A 175 -13.69 -30.22 -13.92
C TRP A 175 -14.41 -30.88 -12.73
N PHE A 176 -14.38 -30.32 -11.52
CA PHE A 176 -15.08 -30.85 -10.36
C PHE A 176 -16.60 -30.82 -10.55
N VAL A 177 -17.14 -29.78 -11.17
CA VAL A 177 -18.58 -29.70 -11.50
C VAL A 177 -18.98 -30.85 -12.46
N ASN A 178 -18.18 -31.09 -13.49
CA ASN A 178 -18.41 -32.18 -14.43
C ASN A 178 -18.30 -33.55 -13.77
N ALA A 179 -17.32 -33.76 -12.91
CA ALA A 179 -17.18 -35.00 -12.15
C ALA A 179 -18.41 -35.26 -11.26
N HIS A 180 -18.93 -34.20 -10.62
CA HIS A 180 -20.16 -34.30 -9.85
C HIS A 180 -21.38 -34.65 -10.73
N PHE A 181 -21.51 -34.05 -11.89
CA PHE A 181 -22.61 -34.38 -12.82
C PHE A 181 -22.52 -35.84 -13.31
N ALA A 182 -21.33 -36.28 -13.66
CA ALA A 182 -21.11 -37.67 -14.05
C ALA A 182 -21.50 -38.68 -12.93
N ASN A 183 -21.07 -38.37 -11.70
CA ASN A 183 -21.35 -39.21 -10.53
C ASN A 183 -22.83 -39.22 -10.14
N THR A 184 -23.56 -38.16 -10.41
CA THR A 184 -25.01 -38.05 -10.07
C THR A 184 -25.94 -38.36 -11.23
N GLY A 185 -25.39 -38.86 -12.36
CA GLY A 185 -26.18 -39.22 -13.55
C GLY A 185 -26.76 -38.02 -14.31
N LYS A 186 -26.28 -36.81 -14.06
CA LYS A 186 -26.63 -35.62 -14.81
C LYS A 186 -25.79 -35.52 -16.08
N LYS A 187 -26.33 -34.85 -17.09
CA LYS A 187 -25.59 -34.61 -18.33
C LYS A 187 -24.43 -33.65 -18.05
N SER A 188 -23.23 -34.11 -18.33
CA SER A 188 -22.05 -33.26 -18.31
C SER A 188 -22.12 -32.22 -19.45
N TYR A 189 -21.52 -31.06 -19.23
CA TYR A 189 -21.35 -30.06 -20.30
C TYR A 189 -19.96 -30.26 -20.94
N ASP A 190 -19.86 -29.74 -22.15
CA ASP A 190 -18.59 -29.68 -22.88
C ASP A 190 -17.81 -28.46 -22.42
N GLY A 191 -16.74 -28.69 -21.64
CA GLY A 191 -15.90 -27.60 -21.09
C GLY A 191 -15.29 -26.70 -22.16
N THR A 192 -15.11 -27.23 -23.40
CA THR A 192 -14.56 -26.42 -24.51
C THR A 192 -15.52 -25.33 -24.99
N LYS A 193 -16.82 -25.47 -24.66
CA LYS A 193 -17.87 -24.49 -25.01
C LYS A 193 -18.13 -23.45 -23.92
N VAL A 194 -17.50 -23.57 -22.77
CA VAL A 194 -17.61 -22.60 -21.70
C VAL A 194 -16.50 -21.58 -21.89
N LYS A 195 -16.86 -20.31 -22.08
CA LYS A 195 -15.93 -19.21 -22.20
C LYS A 195 -16.18 -18.19 -21.09
N ILE A 196 -15.14 -17.85 -20.37
CA ILE A 196 -15.16 -16.76 -19.41
C ILE A 196 -14.85 -15.48 -20.18
N ILE A 197 -15.69 -14.47 -20.00
CA ILE A 197 -15.52 -13.16 -20.62
C ILE A 197 -15.30 -12.17 -19.50
N PHE A 198 -14.16 -11.49 -19.53
CA PHE A 198 -13.85 -10.39 -18.64
C PHE A 198 -14.25 -9.10 -19.36
N ASP A 199 -15.09 -8.31 -18.74
CA ASP A 199 -15.46 -6.99 -19.24
C ASP A 199 -14.56 -5.94 -18.57
N ARG A 200 -13.88 -5.14 -19.38
CA ARG A 200 -13.01 -4.06 -18.93
C ARG A 200 -13.51 -2.76 -19.51
N ASP A 201 -13.86 -1.85 -18.59
CA ASP A 201 -14.15 -0.48 -18.99
C ASP A 201 -12.83 0.24 -19.32
N VAL A 202 -12.67 0.62 -20.56
CA VAL A 202 -11.59 1.53 -20.98
C VAL A 202 -12.17 2.94 -20.94
N LEU A 203 -11.56 3.84 -20.19
CA LEU A 203 -11.88 5.26 -20.25
C LEU A 203 -11.54 5.77 -21.64
N ILE A 204 -12.54 5.82 -22.51
CA ILE A 204 -12.45 6.44 -23.83
C ILE A 204 -12.92 7.89 -23.66
N ASN A 205 -12.02 8.82 -23.88
CA ASN A 205 -12.40 10.22 -24.03
C ASN A 205 -12.99 10.36 -25.45
N GLU A 206 -14.33 10.44 -25.56
CA GLU A 206 -15.04 10.76 -26.78
C GLU A 206 -14.87 12.24 -27.18
#